data_acb8392289d2fbd71ac3c78f35548924
#
_entry.id   acb8392289d2fbd71ac3c78f35548924
#
_cell.length_a   1.000
_cell.length_b   1.000
_cell.length_c   1.000
_cell.angle_alpha   90.00
_cell.angle_beta   90.00
_cell.angle_gamma   90.00
#
_symmetry.space_group_name_H-M   'P 1'
#
loop_
_entity.id
_entity.type
_entity.pdbx_description
1 polymer ?
#
loop_
_entity_poly.entity_id
_entity_poly.type
_entity_poly.pdbx_seq_one_letter_code
_entity_poly.pdbx_strand_id
1 'polypeptide(L)'
;PTTLGAFWLANRWKRNTPEELGAYVDVMCDRVEYAEPEVDPVDCGANYDGKGRTAILGVAAGAVAAAAGTPVVVHSGDRVPTQKQDAYKQVLDELGVATELTPRDSAEMVDETGFGFYYQPAFNPAIDDLFDRRDMMGVRTFVNTIETLANPAGASVHLGSFYHLAFAKKVVDTFVESEFHDLDRVLMFQGMEGYDDVRPGYTKVAEWTAAGDEGDEAGSESASFDDFEIETAEYGMDLEEDDLAVDDVGGESATITEEVLAGEREDAFADAVAVNAALRIYAREDADSIEAGLELARDAIDDGSAMAVLDALRDF
;
A
#
# COMPACT_ATOMS: atom_id res chain seq x y z
N PRO A 1 11.77 13.30 26.55
CA PRO A 1 12.58 12.82 25.41
C PRO A 1 13.35 11.55 25.75
N THR A 2 14.20 11.53 26.82
CA THR A 2 15.06 10.38 27.15
C THR A 2 14.24 9.11 27.46
N THR A 3 13.17 9.23 28.24
CA THR A 3 12.30 8.10 28.63
C THR A 3 11.62 7.50 27.39
N LEU A 4 11.12 8.33 26.48
CA LEU A 4 10.49 7.87 25.23
C LEU A 4 11.51 7.15 24.33
N GLY A 5 12.70 7.70 24.16
CA GLY A 5 13.77 7.06 23.40
C GLY A 5 14.19 5.72 23.99
N ALA A 6 14.32 5.63 25.32
CA ALA A 6 14.63 4.37 26.01
C ALA A 6 13.50 3.34 25.82
N PHE A 7 12.25 3.76 25.89
CA PHE A 7 11.08 2.90 25.62
C PHE A 7 11.08 2.37 24.18
N TRP A 8 11.30 3.21 23.17
CA TRP A 8 11.37 2.80 21.78
C TRP A 8 12.50 1.80 21.53
N LEU A 9 13.70 2.07 22.06
CA LEU A 9 14.83 1.14 21.92
C LEU A 9 14.60 -0.18 22.64
N ALA A 10 13.99 -0.17 23.82
CA ALA A 10 13.65 -1.39 24.53
C ALA A 10 12.67 -2.26 23.73
N ASN A 11 11.64 -1.65 23.13
CA ASN A 11 10.68 -2.36 22.28
C ASN A 11 11.34 -2.90 21.01
N ARG A 12 12.19 -2.11 20.32
CA ARG A 12 12.95 -2.58 19.17
C ARG A 12 13.84 -3.79 19.52
N TRP A 13 14.50 -3.75 20.67
CA TRP A 13 15.40 -4.81 21.11
C TRP A 13 14.67 -6.09 21.48
N LYS A 14 13.60 -5.96 22.25
CA LYS A 14 12.82 -7.13 22.69
C LYS A 14 12.00 -7.78 21.57
N ARG A 15 11.69 -7.05 20.50
CA ARG A 15 10.75 -7.37 19.43
C ARG A 15 9.31 -7.52 19.97
N ASN A 16 8.41 -6.69 19.49
CA ASN A 16 7.02 -6.69 19.92
C ASN A 16 6.30 -7.99 19.50
N THR A 17 5.38 -8.44 20.33
CA THR A 17 4.41 -9.48 19.97
C THR A 17 3.25 -8.85 19.17
N PRO A 18 2.40 -9.65 18.46
CA PRO A 18 1.21 -9.13 17.80
C PRO A 18 0.28 -8.38 18.74
N GLU A 19 0.02 -8.92 19.94
CA GLU A 19 -0.85 -8.30 20.95
C GLU A 19 -0.33 -6.93 21.41
N GLU A 20 0.99 -6.79 21.52
CA GLU A 20 1.59 -5.49 21.86
C GLU A 20 1.50 -4.50 20.71
N LEU A 21 1.66 -4.98 19.46
CA LEU A 21 1.50 -4.13 18.28
C LEU A 21 0.03 -3.75 18.08
N GLY A 22 -0.92 -4.69 18.26
CA GLY A 22 -2.36 -4.42 18.24
C GLY A 22 -2.73 -3.32 19.22
N ALA A 23 -2.30 -3.43 20.48
CA ALA A 23 -2.53 -2.38 21.47
C ALA A 23 -1.91 -1.02 21.10
N TYR A 24 -0.76 -0.98 20.39
CA TYR A 24 -0.19 0.28 19.90
C TYR A 24 -0.97 0.81 18.68
N VAL A 25 -1.45 -0.07 17.81
CA VAL A 25 -2.34 0.29 16.71
C VAL A 25 -3.62 0.90 17.26
N ASP A 26 -4.26 0.27 18.24
CA ASP A 26 -5.49 0.78 18.86
C ASP A 26 -5.30 2.18 19.45
N VAL A 27 -4.21 2.41 20.20
CA VAL A 27 -3.89 3.73 20.75
C VAL A 27 -3.61 4.76 19.65
N MET A 28 -3.02 4.36 18.54
CA MET A 28 -2.82 5.22 17.38
C MET A 28 -4.16 5.52 16.70
N CYS A 29 -4.96 4.51 16.46
CA CYS A 29 -6.26 4.59 15.78
C CYS A 29 -7.27 5.45 16.56
N ASP A 30 -7.22 5.47 17.89
CA ASP A 30 -7.96 6.42 18.73
C ASP A 30 -7.71 7.91 18.36
N ARG A 31 -6.67 8.20 17.62
CA ARG A 31 -6.23 9.56 17.23
C ARG A 31 -6.26 9.80 15.72
N VAL A 32 -6.58 8.79 14.95
CA VAL A 32 -6.73 8.89 13.50
C VAL A 32 -8.04 9.61 13.19
N GLU A 33 -7.99 10.55 12.26
CA GLU A 33 -9.17 11.17 11.65
C GLU A 33 -9.58 10.29 10.45
N TYR A 34 -10.53 9.41 10.67
CA TYR A 34 -11.08 8.53 9.63
C TYR A 34 -12.01 9.31 8.70
N ALA A 35 -11.95 8.97 7.42
CA ALA A 35 -12.95 9.38 6.45
C ALA A 35 -13.14 8.27 5.43
N GLU A 36 -14.24 7.58 5.55
CA GLU A 36 -14.61 6.46 4.69
C GLU A 36 -15.25 6.99 3.40
N PRO A 37 -14.75 6.60 2.20
CA PRO A 37 -15.45 6.85 0.95
C PRO A 37 -16.75 6.04 0.86
N GLU A 38 -17.62 6.37 -0.09
CA GLU A 38 -18.87 5.60 -0.32
C GLU A 38 -18.59 4.21 -0.91
N VAL A 39 -17.45 4.05 -1.58
CA VAL A 39 -16.95 2.77 -2.10
C VAL A 39 -15.95 2.16 -1.13
N ASP A 40 -15.86 0.83 -1.06
CA ASP A 40 -14.86 0.12 -0.27
C ASP A 40 -13.57 -0.06 -1.09
N PRO A 41 -12.48 0.65 -0.80
CA PRO A 41 -11.24 0.57 -1.56
C PRO A 41 -10.33 -0.55 -1.07
N VAL A 42 -9.29 -0.83 -1.85
CA VAL A 42 -8.11 -1.55 -1.36
C VAL A 42 -7.19 -0.55 -0.66
N ASP A 43 -6.91 -0.76 0.63
CA ASP A 43 -5.94 0.03 1.38
C ASP A 43 -4.51 -0.45 1.12
N CYS A 44 -3.64 0.42 0.62
CA CYS A 44 -2.25 0.11 0.34
C CYS A 44 -1.33 0.75 1.38
N GLY A 45 -1.05 -0.01 2.45
CA GLY A 45 -0.16 0.38 3.54
C GLY A 45 1.32 0.14 3.26
N ALA A 46 1.85 0.75 2.19
CA ALA A 46 3.27 0.65 1.88
C ALA A 46 4.16 1.26 2.97
N ASN A 47 5.41 0.83 3.00
CA ASN A 47 6.41 1.33 3.94
C ASN A 47 6.69 2.83 3.70
N TYR A 48 6.37 3.66 4.66
CA TYR A 48 6.59 5.13 4.59
C TYR A 48 8.06 5.54 4.51
N ASP A 49 9.00 4.65 4.82
CA ASP A 49 10.44 4.95 4.63
C ASP A 49 10.80 5.23 3.17
N GLY A 50 9.96 4.81 2.22
CA GLY A 50 10.14 5.08 0.81
C GLY A 50 11.14 4.14 0.12
N LYS A 51 11.46 4.49 -1.12
CA LYS A 51 12.45 3.81 -1.97
C LYS A 51 13.60 4.75 -2.32
N GLY A 52 14.77 4.18 -2.58
CA GLY A 52 15.98 4.94 -2.91
C GLY A 52 16.69 4.49 -4.18
N ARG A 53 16.22 3.43 -4.86
CA ARG A 53 16.92 2.81 -6.00
C ARG A 53 16.00 2.38 -7.14
N THR A 54 14.75 2.07 -6.84
CA THR A 54 13.80 1.56 -7.82
C THR A 54 12.57 2.43 -7.87
N ALA A 55 11.88 2.44 -9.00
CA ALA A 55 10.67 3.23 -9.19
C ALA A 55 9.56 2.84 -8.19
N ILE A 56 8.76 3.82 -7.78
CA ILE A 56 7.53 3.61 -7.01
C ILE A 56 6.39 3.41 -8.01
N LEU A 57 5.92 2.17 -8.12
CA LEU A 57 4.93 1.78 -9.12
C LEU A 57 3.48 1.82 -8.59
N GLY A 58 3.30 1.91 -7.27
CA GLY A 58 1.99 1.79 -6.63
C GLY A 58 0.99 2.88 -7.03
N VAL A 59 1.45 4.08 -7.42
CA VAL A 59 0.57 5.14 -7.93
C VAL A 59 0.02 4.75 -9.30
N ALA A 60 0.87 4.35 -10.24
CA ALA A 60 0.46 3.88 -11.55
C ALA A 60 -0.44 2.65 -11.44
N ALA A 61 -0.04 1.64 -10.66
CA ALA A 61 -0.81 0.42 -10.45
C ALA A 61 -2.18 0.68 -9.80
N GLY A 62 -2.25 1.64 -8.87
CA GLY A 62 -3.52 2.05 -8.26
C GLY A 62 -4.44 2.75 -9.26
N ALA A 63 -3.91 3.65 -10.10
CA ALA A 63 -4.69 4.32 -11.13
C ALA A 63 -5.22 3.31 -12.18
N VAL A 64 -4.40 2.33 -12.58
CA VAL A 64 -4.83 1.24 -13.48
C VAL A 64 -5.91 0.38 -12.84
N ALA A 65 -5.75 -0.02 -11.57
CA ALA A 65 -6.75 -0.79 -10.86
C ALA A 65 -8.07 -0.01 -10.71
N ALA A 66 -8.00 1.28 -10.38
CA ALA A 66 -9.17 2.17 -10.32
C ALA A 66 -9.90 2.23 -11.67
N ALA A 67 -9.16 2.39 -12.77
CA ALA A 67 -9.72 2.37 -14.13
C ALA A 67 -10.39 1.04 -14.47
N ALA A 68 -9.86 -0.07 -13.96
CA ALA A 68 -10.44 -1.41 -14.09
C ALA A 68 -11.66 -1.65 -13.17
N GLY A 69 -12.02 -0.69 -12.31
CA GLY A 69 -13.18 -0.76 -11.42
C GLY A 69 -12.86 -1.16 -9.97
N THR A 70 -11.59 -1.29 -9.61
CA THR A 70 -11.14 -1.57 -8.24
C THR A 70 -10.65 -0.29 -7.56
N PRO A 71 -11.42 0.34 -6.66
CA PRO A 71 -10.98 1.52 -5.95
C PRO A 71 -9.74 1.25 -5.11
N VAL A 72 -8.81 2.20 -5.06
CA VAL A 72 -7.53 2.08 -4.34
C VAL A 72 -7.24 3.30 -3.51
N VAL A 73 -6.80 3.09 -2.30
CA VAL A 73 -6.23 4.12 -1.42
C VAL A 73 -4.77 3.84 -1.17
N VAL A 74 -3.96 4.87 -1.31
CA VAL A 74 -2.57 4.86 -0.85
C VAL A 74 -2.37 5.95 0.19
N HIS A 75 -1.46 5.75 1.12
CA HIS A 75 -1.19 6.74 2.16
C HIS A 75 0.30 6.79 2.50
N SER A 76 0.80 7.97 2.76
CA SER A 76 2.16 8.22 3.26
C SER A 76 2.25 9.64 3.88
N GLY A 77 3.39 9.94 4.50
CA GLY A 77 3.72 11.30 4.92
C GLY A 77 4.73 11.97 4.01
N ASP A 78 5.32 13.02 4.53
CA ASP A 78 6.57 13.56 3.99
C ASP A 78 7.70 12.54 4.11
N ARG A 79 8.92 12.90 3.64
CA ARG A 79 10.10 12.02 3.82
C ARG A 79 10.34 11.71 5.30
N VAL A 80 9.77 10.60 5.76
CA VAL A 80 9.76 10.25 7.19
C VAL A 80 11.15 9.84 7.71
N PRO A 81 11.44 10.06 8.99
CA PRO A 81 12.60 9.45 9.62
C PRO A 81 12.46 7.91 9.63
N THR A 82 13.50 7.14 9.31
CA THR A 82 14.91 7.48 9.32
C THR A 82 15.54 7.57 7.95
N GLN A 83 14.86 7.05 6.93
CA GLN A 83 15.42 6.91 5.58
C GLN A 83 15.32 8.24 4.81
N LYS A 84 14.23 8.99 4.98
CA LYS A 84 13.95 10.25 4.27
C LYS A 84 13.99 10.08 2.76
N GLN A 85 13.53 8.92 2.28
CA GLN A 85 13.41 8.61 0.87
C GLN A 85 12.04 9.03 0.33
N ASP A 86 11.87 8.93 -0.98
CA ASP A 86 10.62 9.26 -1.65
C ASP A 86 9.61 8.12 -1.48
N ALA A 87 8.36 8.50 -1.21
CA ALA A 87 7.20 7.63 -1.06
C ALA A 87 6.09 8.06 -2.04
N TYR A 88 4.86 7.61 -1.85
CA TYR A 88 3.73 7.96 -2.72
C TYR A 88 3.54 9.48 -2.88
N LYS A 89 3.63 10.23 -1.77
CA LYS A 89 3.44 11.69 -1.79
C LYS A 89 4.32 12.36 -2.82
N GLN A 90 5.61 12.03 -2.84
CA GLN A 90 6.56 12.69 -3.74
C GLN A 90 6.26 12.42 -5.21
N VAL A 91 5.80 11.20 -5.53
CA VAL A 91 5.38 10.86 -6.90
C VAL A 91 4.12 11.63 -7.30
N LEU A 92 3.12 11.70 -6.41
CA LEU A 92 1.88 12.43 -6.65
C LEU A 92 2.12 13.94 -6.77
N ASP A 93 2.99 14.52 -5.94
CA ASP A 93 3.39 15.94 -6.04
C ASP A 93 4.01 16.24 -7.42
N GLU A 94 4.92 15.38 -7.91
CA GLU A 94 5.55 15.52 -9.24
C GLU A 94 4.53 15.34 -10.39
N LEU A 95 3.50 14.52 -10.19
CA LEU A 95 2.39 14.35 -11.13
C LEU A 95 1.43 15.55 -11.15
N GLY A 96 1.52 16.46 -10.18
CA GLY A 96 0.63 17.61 -10.05
C GLY A 96 -0.70 17.28 -9.39
N VAL A 97 -0.80 16.17 -8.68
CA VAL A 97 -1.98 15.76 -7.90
C VAL A 97 -1.95 16.42 -6.52
N ALA A 98 -3.10 16.87 -6.02
CA ALA A 98 -3.19 17.43 -4.68
C ALA A 98 -2.95 16.37 -3.60
N THR A 99 -1.98 16.61 -2.70
CA THR A 99 -1.57 15.63 -1.68
C THR A 99 -1.84 16.10 -0.25
N GLU A 100 -1.91 17.39 0.03
CA GLU A 100 -2.13 17.92 1.38
C GLU A 100 -3.63 18.14 1.63
N LEU A 101 -4.41 17.08 1.42
CA LEU A 101 -5.86 17.07 1.59
C LEU A 101 -6.28 16.78 3.03
N THR A 102 -7.48 17.21 3.41
CA THR A 102 -8.11 16.68 4.61
C THR A 102 -8.55 15.22 4.37
N PRO A 103 -8.71 14.39 5.42
CA PRO A 103 -9.19 13.01 5.22
C PRO A 103 -10.51 12.94 4.45
N ARG A 104 -11.41 13.91 4.68
CA ARG A 104 -12.68 14.00 3.97
C ARG A 104 -12.49 14.28 2.48
N ASP A 105 -11.62 15.22 2.13
CA ASP A 105 -11.35 15.53 0.72
C ASP A 105 -10.66 14.32 0.05
N SER A 106 -9.82 13.57 0.80
CA SER A 106 -9.24 12.31 0.30
C SER A 106 -10.31 11.25 0.02
N ALA A 107 -11.33 11.12 0.88
CA ALA A 107 -12.45 10.21 0.62
C ALA A 107 -13.27 10.65 -0.60
N GLU A 108 -13.57 11.97 -0.73
CA GLU A 108 -14.24 12.53 -1.91
C GLU A 108 -13.41 12.25 -3.19
N MET A 109 -12.08 12.34 -3.14
CA MET A 109 -11.20 11.99 -4.27
C MET A 109 -11.37 10.51 -4.69
N VAL A 110 -11.44 9.57 -3.72
CA VAL A 110 -11.70 8.16 -4.02
C VAL A 110 -13.05 7.98 -4.71
N ASP A 111 -14.10 8.60 -4.18
CA ASP A 111 -15.46 8.48 -4.72
C ASP A 111 -15.58 9.05 -6.13
N GLU A 112 -14.84 10.12 -6.46
CA GLU A 112 -14.87 10.75 -7.77
C GLU A 112 -13.98 10.07 -8.81
N THR A 113 -12.82 9.53 -8.39
CA THR A 113 -11.79 9.06 -9.33
C THR A 113 -11.49 7.56 -9.24
N GLY A 114 -11.95 6.89 -8.20
CA GLY A 114 -11.58 5.50 -7.88
C GLY A 114 -10.18 5.37 -7.24
N PHE A 115 -9.42 6.46 -7.12
CA PHE A 115 -8.10 6.47 -6.48
C PHE A 115 -8.00 7.60 -5.48
N GLY A 116 -7.38 7.38 -4.31
CA GLY A 116 -7.19 8.43 -3.32
C GLY A 116 -5.88 8.35 -2.58
N PHE A 117 -5.43 9.53 -2.13
CA PHE A 117 -4.25 9.66 -1.30
C PHE A 117 -4.61 10.27 0.05
N TYR A 118 -4.26 9.58 1.14
CA TYR A 118 -4.41 10.09 2.49
C TYR A 118 -3.07 10.56 3.03
N TYR A 119 -3.00 11.86 3.33
CA TYR A 119 -1.80 12.51 3.84
C TYR A 119 -1.64 12.25 5.34
N GLN A 120 -0.59 11.55 5.74
CA GLN A 120 -0.39 11.09 7.12
C GLN A 120 -0.44 12.22 8.15
N PRO A 121 0.19 13.39 8.00
CA PRO A 121 0.06 14.48 8.96
C PRO A 121 -1.37 14.98 9.15
N ALA A 122 -2.23 14.88 8.14
CA ALA A 122 -3.64 15.27 8.24
C ALA A 122 -4.49 14.20 8.94
N PHE A 123 -4.39 12.93 8.53
CA PHE A 123 -5.21 11.89 9.16
C PHE A 123 -4.63 11.34 10.47
N ASN A 124 -3.31 11.42 10.69
CA ASN A 124 -2.65 10.86 11.88
C ASN A 124 -1.70 11.85 12.55
N PRO A 125 -2.21 13.00 13.03
CA PRO A 125 -1.39 14.06 13.63
C PRO A 125 -0.60 13.57 14.85
N ALA A 126 -1.07 12.54 15.55
CA ALA A 126 -0.39 11.99 16.72
C ALA A 126 0.94 11.29 16.36
N ILE A 127 1.02 10.68 15.18
CA ILE A 127 2.27 10.11 14.66
C ILE A 127 3.16 11.22 14.10
N ASP A 128 2.60 12.22 13.42
CA ASP A 128 3.32 13.37 12.91
C ASP A 128 4.01 14.16 14.04
N ASP A 129 3.36 14.36 15.17
CA ASP A 129 3.93 14.97 16.39
C ASP A 129 5.20 14.25 16.93
N LEU A 130 5.44 13.02 16.49
CA LEU A 130 6.64 12.26 16.85
C LEU A 130 7.81 12.47 15.87
N PHE A 131 7.61 13.17 14.75
CA PHE A 131 8.59 13.32 13.67
C PHE A 131 9.98 13.74 14.16
N ASP A 132 10.09 14.88 14.81
CA ASP A 132 11.38 15.41 15.32
C ASP A 132 12.07 14.45 16.28
N ARG A 133 11.30 13.71 17.07
CA ARG A 133 11.83 12.75 18.03
C ARG A 133 12.35 11.50 17.36
N ARG A 134 11.65 11.04 16.31
CA ARG A 134 12.07 9.93 15.45
C ARG A 134 13.35 10.29 14.72
N ASP A 135 13.42 11.51 14.15
CA ASP A 135 14.60 12.02 13.45
C ASP A 135 15.83 12.12 14.36
N MET A 136 15.67 12.73 15.53
CA MET A 136 16.75 12.78 16.52
C MET A 136 17.21 11.38 16.99
N MET A 137 16.34 10.39 16.97
CA MET A 137 16.67 9.03 17.37
C MET A 137 17.44 8.28 16.29
N GLY A 138 17.17 8.54 15.02
CA GLY A 138 17.90 8.04 13.86
C GLY A 138 17.80 6.51 13.66
N VAL A 139 16.81 5.84 14.26
CA VAL A 139 16.59 4.40 14.09
C VAL A 139 15.11 4.08 13.94
N ARG A 140 14.79 3.09 13.10
CA ARG A 140 13.43 2.56 12.95
C ARG A 140 12.95 1.95 14.27
N THR A 141 11.68 2.17 14.60
CA THR A 141 11.01 1.63 15.79
C THR A 141 9.72 0.91 15.37
N PHE A 142 8.93 0.44 16.32
CA PHE A 142 7.62 -0.12 16.02
C PHE A 142 6.66 0.90 15.38
N VAL A 143 6.90 2.20 15.57
CA VAL A 143 6.11 3.27 14.95
C VAL A 143 6.13 3.14 13.42
N ASN A 144 7.30 2.81 12.82
CA ASN A 144 7.40 2.57 11.37
C ASN A 144 6.60 1.34 10.88
N THR A 145 6.15 0.49 11.78
CA THR A 145 5.25 -0.61 11.45
C THR A 145 3.79 -0.20 11.63
N ILE A 146 3.43 0.36 12.79
CA ILE A 146 2.02 0.63 13.08
C ILE A 146 1.45 1.76 12.21
N GLU A 147 2.26 2.74 11.80
CA GLU A 147 1.79 3.86 10.97
C GLU A 147 1.24 3.39 9.61
N THR A 148 1.77 2.29 9.06
CA THR A 148 1.29 1.71 7.80
C THR A 148 0.00 0.88 7.96
N LEU A 149 -0.42 0.63 9.20
CA LEU A 149 -1.61 -0.14 9.54
C LEU A 149 -2.79 0.75 9.98
N ALA A 150 -2.73 2.04 9.67
CA ALA A 150 -3.75 2.99 10.12
C ALA A 150 -5.09 2.82 9.40
N ASN A 151 -5.08 2.37 8.14
CA ASN A 151 -6.27 2.18 7.31
C ASN A 151 -7.26 3.36 7.38
N PRO A 152 -6.85 4.57 6.98
CA PRO A 152 -7.62 5.80 7.22
C PRO A 152 -8.95 5.86 6.47
N ALA A 153 -9.12 5.05 5.43
CA ALA A 153 -10.35 4.91 4.64
C ALA A 153 -11.32 3.86 5.19
N GLY A 154 -10.95 3.08 6.22
CA GLY A 154 -11.81 2.02 6.76
C GLY A 154 -12.03 0.86 5.80
N ALA A 155 -11.08 0.60 4.91
CA ALA A 155 -11.17 -0.45 3.89
C ALA A 155 -11.25 -1.85 4.50
N SER A 156 -11.98 -2.76 3.85
CA SER A 156 -12.06 -4.17 4.26
C SER A 156 -10.88 -5.01 3.74
N VAL A 157 -10.12 -4.50 2.76
CA VAL A 157 -8.97 -5.20 2.16
C VAL A 157 -7.70 -4.38 2.34
N HIS A 158 -6.64 -5.02 2.85
CA HIS A 158 -5.34 -4.38 3.06
C HIS A 158 -4.21 -5.04 2.27
N LEU A 159 -3.43 -4.25 1.58
CA LEU A 159 -2.17 -4.63 0.96
C LEU A 159 -0.98 -4.03 1.72
N GLY A 160 -0.02 -4.87 2.04
CA GLY A 160 1.20 -4.44 2.72
C GLY A 160 2.45 -5.15 2.20
N SER A 161 3.57 -4.95 2.86
CA SER A 161 4.84 -5.52 2.45
C SER A 161 5.62 -6.16 3.59
N PHE A 162 6.53 -7.07 3.25
CA PHE A 162 7.40 -7.72 4.22
C PHE A 162 8.78 -8.06 3.63
N TYR A 163 9.78 -8.21 4.51
CA TYR A 163 11.07 -8.80 4.16
C TYR A 163 11.15 -10.30 4.45
N HIS A 164 10.41 -10.78 5.46
CA HIS A 164 10.41 -12.18 5.90
C HIS A 164 8.98 -12.62 6.21
N LEU A 165 8.55 -13.77 5.71
CA LEU A 165 7.20 -14.31 5.86
C LEU A 165 6.69 -14.30 7.31
N ALA A 166 7.55 -14.57 8.28
CA ALA A 166 7.20 -14.47 9.70
C ALA A 166 6.78 -13.05 10.14
N PHE A 167 7.17 -12.01 9.40
CA PHE A 167 6.72 -10.65 9.64
C PHE A 167 5.34 -10.41 9.01
N ALA A 168 5.04 -10.98 7.84
CA ALA A 168 3.71 -10.93 7.26
C ALA A 168 2.67 -11.52 8.22
N LYS A 169 2.94 -12.74 8.73
CA LYS A 169 2.07 -13.34 9.76
C LYS A 169 1.90 -12.46 10.99
N LYS A 170 2.98 -11.83 11.46
CA LYS A 170 2.91 -10.91 12.60
C LYS A 170 2.01 -9.71 12.32
N VAL A 171 2.04 -9.12 11.12
CA VAL A 171 1.18 -8.00 10.73
C VAL A 171 -0.27 -8.45 10.71
N VAL A 172 -0.56 -9.59 10.09
CA VAL A 172 -1.91 -10.19 10.12
C VAL A 172 -2.40 -10.41 11.55
N ASP A 173 -1.59 -11.09 12.38
CA ASP A 173 -1.95 -11.32 13.78
C ASP A 173 -2.15 -9.98 14.54
N THR A 174 -1.42 -8.90 14.15
CA THR A 174 -1.60 -7.56 14.72
C THR A 174 -2.96 -6.97 14.36
N PHE A 175 -3.41 -7.12 13.12
CA PHE A 175 -4.76 -6.70 12.71
C PHE A 175 -5.84 -7.49 13.45
N VAL A 176 -5.68 -8.81 13.57
CA VAL A 176 -6.63 -9.68 14.30
C VAL A 176 -6.72 -9.32 15.79
N GLU A 177 -5.63 -8.86 16.40
CA GLU A 177 -5.59 -8.42 17.81
C GLU A 177 -6.09 -6.97 18.00
N SER A 178 -6.18 -6.17 16.94
CA SER A 178 -6.67 -4.78 17.00
C SER A 178 -8.19 -4.73 17.13
N GLU A 179 -8.70 -3.86 18.00
CA GLU A 179 -10.14 -3.61 18.15
C GLU A 179 -10.71 -2.64 17.10
N PHE A 180 -9.84 -2.00 16.30
CA PHE A 180 -10.21 -0.98 15.30
C PHE A 180 -10.37 -1.52 13.89
N HIS A 181 -9.83 -2.71 13.60
CA HIS A 181 -9.81 -3.25 12.26
C HIS A 181 -10.80 -4.41 12.11
N ASP A 182 -11.62 -4.31 11.07
CA ASP A 182 -12.52 -5.36 10.63
C ASP A 182 -12.23 -5.65 9.17
N LEU A 183 -11.16 -6.44 8.95
CA LEU A 183 -10.67 -6.76 7.61
C LEU A 183 -11.19 -8.11 7.16
N ASP A 184 -11.64 -8.18 5.91
CA ASP A 184 -12.02 -9.42 5.25
C ASP A 184 -10.79 -10.13 4.68
N ARG A 185 -9.80 -9.34 4.19
CA ARG A 185 -8.64 -9.90 3.51
C ARG A 185 -7.37 -9.05 3.68
N VAL A 186 -6.23 -9.71 3.83
CA VAL A 186 -4.91 -9.07 3.88
C VAL A 186 -3.97 -9.80 2.94
N LEU A 187 -3.36 -9.06 2.00
CA LEU A 187 -2.27 -9.55 1.16
C LEU A 187 -0.98 -8.81 1.52
N MET A 188 0.08 -9.58 1.77
CA MET A 188 1.40 -9.04 2.09
C MET A 188 2.40 -9.51 1.05
N PHE A 189 3.22 -8.60 0.51
CA PHE A 189 4.20 -8.93 -0.54
C PHE A 189 5.62 -8.86 -0.03
N GLN A 190 6.46 -9.76 -0.53
CA GLN A 190 7.91 -9.63 -0.41
C GLN A 190 8.42 -8.69 -1.52
N GLY A 191 8.08 -7.41 -1.39
CA GLY A 191 8.35 -6.40 -2.41
C GLY A 191 9.78 -5.88 -2.46
N MET A 192 10.04 -5.08 -3.48
CA MET A 192 11.34 -4.41 -3.64
C MET A 192 11.49 -3.32 -2.58
N GLU A 193 12.66 -3.24 -1.98
CA GLU A 193 12.97 -2.27 -0.90
C GLU A 193 11.95 -2.27 0.27
N GLY A 194 11.12 -3.32 0.38
CA GLY A 194 10.08 -3.42 1.40
C GLY A 194 8.82 -2.63 1.07
N TYR A 195 8.55 -2.41 -0.19
CA TYR A 195 7.36 -1.75 -0.70
C TYR A 195 6.27 -2.75 -1.11
N ASP A 196 5.05 -2.28 -1.38
CA ASP A 196 3.89 -3.07 -1.78
C ASP A 196 3.86 -3.34 -3.29
N ASP A 197 4.95 -3.86 -3.82
CA ASP A 197 5.13 -4.16 -5.22
C ASP A 197 5.74 -5.54 -5.48
N VAL A 198 5.45 -6.09 -6.66
CA VAL A 198 6.01 -7.36 -7.12
C VAL A 198 7.49 -7.17 -7.45
N ARG A 199 8.30 -8.13 -7.03
CA ARG A 199 9.71 -8.19 -7.41
C ARG A 199 9.85 -8.86 -8.77
N PRO A 200 10.80 -8.40 -9.61
CA PRO A 200 11.25 -9.17 -10.75
C PRO A 200 11.71 -10.58 -10.38
N GLY A 201 11.45 -11.54 -11.24
CA GLY A 201 11.71 -12.94 -11.01
C GLY A 201 10.59 -13.59 -10.20
N TYR A 202 10.68 -13.58 -8.86
CA TYR A 202 9.62 -14.12 -8.03
C TYR A 202 9.30 -13.23 -6.82
N THR A 203 8.03 -13.21 -6.44
CA THR A 203 7.54 -12.56 -5.23
C THR A 203 6.76 -13.56 -4.39
N LYS A 204 7.11 -13.68 -3.12
CA LYS A 204 6.29 -14.43 -2.17
C LYS A 204 5.16 -13.52 -1.68
N VAL A 205 3.94 -14.03 -1.72
CA VAL A 205 2.74 -13.38 -1.21
C VAL A 205 2.21 -14.19 -0.04
N ALA A 206 1.93 -13.53 1.07
CA ALA A 206 1.16 -14.11 2.18
C ALA A 206 -0.25 -13.55 2.11
N GLU A 207 -1.23 -14.42 2.22
CA GLU A 207 -2.65 -14.11 2.15
C GLU A 207 -3.36 -14.58 3.41
N TRP A 208 -4.15 -13.69 3.98
CA TRP A 208 -5.07 -14.00 5.04
C TRP A 208 -6.49 -13.62 4.64
N THR A 209 -7.43 -14.48 4.96
CA THR A 209 -8.87 -14.26 4.76
C THR A 209 -9.58 -14.47 6.07
N ALA A 210 -10.51 -13.57 6.41
CA ALA A 210 -11.34 -13.69 7.61
C ALA A 210 -12.23 -14.93 7.58
N ALA A 211 -12.71 -15.36 8.74
CA ALA A 211 -13.73 -16.39 8.81
C ALA A 211 -15.04 -15.86 8.21
N GLY A 212 -15.66 -16.65 7.33
CA GLY A 212 -16.98 -16.30 6.78
C GLY A 212 -18.03 -16.13 7.89
N ASP A 213 -19.00 -15.26 7.66
CA ASP A 213 -20.10 -15.00 8.60
C ASP A 213 -20.87 -16.29 8.90
N GLU A 214 -21.18 -16.57 10.20
CA GLU A 214 -21.90 -17.78 10.67
C GLU A 214 -23.33 -17.95 10.08
N GLY A 215 -23.71 -17.08 9.14
CA GLY A 215 -25.05 -17.03 8.53
C GLY A 215 -25.24 -17.85 7.26
N ASP A 216 -24.19 -18.30 6.59
CA ASP A 216 -24.30 -19.13 5.39
C ASP A 216 -24.32 -20.62 5.75
N GLU A 217 -25.42 -21.33 5.39
CA GLU A 217 -25.65 -22.77 5.65
C GLU A 217 -24.63 -23.73 4.96
N ALA A 218 -23.58 -23.21 4.34
CA ALA A 218 -22.50 -23.95 3.70
C ALA A 218 -21.19 -23.82 4.48
N GLY A 219 -21.16 -24.27 5.74
CA GLY A 219 -19.96 -24.46 6.56
C GLY A 219 -19.08 -23.20 6.67
N SER A 220 -19.15 -22.47 7.80
CA SER A 220 -18.27 -21.34 8.07
C SER A 220 -16.82 -21.76 7.86
N GLU A 221 -16.15 -21.22 6.83
CA GLU A 221 -14.72 -21.37 6.67
C GLU A 221 -14.05 -20.62 7.81
N SER A 222 -13.16 -21.29 8.52
CA SER A 222 -12.32 -20.63 9.54
C SER A 222 -11.33 -19.70 8.85
N ALA A 223 -10.97 -18.61 9.52
CA ALA A 223 -9.91 -17.74 9.02
C ALA A 223 -8.70 -18.55 8.53
N SER A 224 -8.19 -18.22 7.35
CA SER A 224 -7.06 -18.91 6.74
C SER A 224 -5.85 -17.98 6.65
N PHE A 225 -4.66 -18.57 6.69
CA PHE A 225 -3.40 -17.88 6.39
C PHE A 225 -2.56 -18.83 5.53
N ASP A 226 -2.38 -18.45 4.27
CA ASP A 226 -1.65 -19.21 3.27
C ASP A 226 -0.54 -18.36 2.64
N ASP A 227 0.39 -18.97 1.92
CA ASP A 227 1.36 -18.26 1.11
C ASP A 227 1.51 -18.91 -0.28
N PHE A 228 1.73 -18.07 -1.28
CA PHE A 228 2.00 -18.50 -2.65
C PHE A 228 3.13 -17.67 -3.27
N GLU A 229 3.59 -18.07 -4.43
CA GLU A 229 4.64 -17.38 -5.18
C GLU A 229 4.09 -16.88 -6.51
N ILE A 230 4.49 -15.67 -6.90
CA ILE A 230 4.26 -15.10 -8.23
C ILE A 230 5.60 -15.14 -8.94
N GLU A 231 5.70 -15.89 -10.01
CA GLU A 231 6.84 -15.88 -10.92
C GLU A 231 6.48 -15.01 -12.13
N THR A 232 7.16 -13.86 -12.31
CA THR A 232 6.83 -12.91 -13.40
C THR A 232 6.94 -13.56 -14.79
N ALA A 233 7.81 -14.54 -14.96
CA ALA A 233 7.95 -15.30 -16.19
C ALA A 233 6.72 -16.13 -16.57
N GLU A 234 5.89 -16.56 -15.60
CA GLU A 234 4.64 -17.29 -15.86
C GLU A 234 3.59 -16.40 -16.53
N TYR A 235 3.71 -15.09 -16.33
CA TYR A 235 2.86 -14.06 -16.97
C TYR A 235 3.49 -13.49 -18.26
N GLY A 236 4.58 -14.10 -18.75
CA GLY A 236 5.30 -13.69 -19.96
C GLY A 236 6.21 -12.47 -19.75
N MET A 237 6.54 -12.15 -18.51
CA MET A 237 7.36 -11.01 -18.13
C MET A 237 8.76 -11.48 -17.69
N ASP A 238 9.77 -11.20 -18.50
CA ASP A 238 11.17 -11.51 -18.20
C ASP A 238 11.85 -10.27 -17.60
N LEU A 239 11.62 -10.07 -16.29
CA LEU A 239 12.04 -8.89 -15.54
C LEU A 239 13.24 -9.21 -14.65
N GLU A 240 14.21 -8.31 -14.63
CA GLU A 240 15.33 -8.29 -13.67
C GLU A 240 15.22 -7.07 -12.74
N GLU A 241 15.82 -7.14 -11.54
CA GLU A 241 15.73 -6.05 -10.54
C GLU A 241 16.29 -4.73 -11.08
N ASP A 242 17.35 -4.79 -11.88
CA ASP A 242 17.99 -3.62 -12.47
C ASP A 242 17.11 -2.94 -13.55
N ASP A 243 16.12 -3.64 -14.12
CA ASP A 243 15.19 -3.07 -15.10
C ASP A 243 14.25 -2.01 -14.50
N LEU A 244 14.06 -2.06 -13.19
CA LEU A 244 13.21 -1.11 -12.45
C LEU A 244 14.02 -0.05 -11.68
N ALA A 245 15.34 0.00 -11.89
CA ALA A 245 16.22 0.97 -11.25
C ALA A 245 16.03 2.38 -11.82
N VAL A 246 16.09 3.39 -10.94
CA VAL A 246 16.01 4.81 -11.27
C VAL A 246 16.99 5.61 -10.42
N ASP A 247 17.42 6.77 -10.92
CA ASP A 247 18.36 7.65 -10.22
C ASP A 247 17.61 8.71 -9.36
N ASP A 248 16.47 9.22 -9.85
CA ASP A 248 15.57 10.15 -9.16
C ASP A 248 14.21 9.47 -8.94
N VAL A 249 14.02 8.90 -7.74
CA VAL A 249 12.87 8.05 -7.48
C VAL A 249 11.55 8.79 -7.66
N GLY A 250 11.40 10.00 -7.14
CA GLY A 250 10.16 10.78 -7.25
C GLY A 250 9.86 11.19 -8.69
N GLY A 251 10.80 11.91 -9.33
CA GLY A 251 10.62 12.47 -10.66
C GLY A 251 10.53 11.40 -11.77
N GLU A 252 11.40 10.38 -11.72
CA GLU A 252 11.35 9.32 -12.73
C GLU A 252 10.12 8.42 -12.54
N SER A 253 9.68 8.13 -11.30
CA SER A 253 8.43 7.39 -11.07
C SER A 253 7.22 8.13 -11.58
N ALA A 254 7.17 9.46 -11.45
CA ALA A 254 6.09 10.27 -12.01
C ALA A 254 6.08 10.21 -13.55
N THR A 255 7.25 10.37 -14.19
CA THR A 255 7.39 10.24 -15.65
C THR A 255 6.97 8.85 -16.13
N ILE A 256 7.45 7.80 -15.47
CA ILE A 256 7.09 6.40 -15.78
C ILE A 256 5.57 6.20 -15.63
N THR A 257 4.97 6.75 -14.57
CA THR A 257 3.53 6.69 -14.36
C THR A 257 2.78 7.29 -15.54
N GLU A 258 3.10 8.52 -15.95
CA GLU A 258 2.45 9.17 -17.10
C GLU A 258 2.57 8.34 -18.39
N GLU A 259 3.79 7.90 -18.71
CA GLU A 259 4.07 7.17 -19.95
C GLU A 259 3.38 5.80 -19.97
N VAL A 260 3.29 5.10 -18.83
CA VAL A 260 2.57 3.81 -18.74
C VAL A 260 1.07 4.02 -18.87
N LEU A 261 0.50 4.99 -18.13
CA LEU A 261 -0.95 5.26 -18.17
C LEU A 261 -1.40 5.78 -19.54
N ALA A 262 -0.52 6.45 -20.27
CA ALA A 262 -0.76 6.89 -21.65
C ALA A 262 -0.62 5.77 -22.70
N GLY A 263 -0.18 4.56 -22.30
CA GLY A 263 0.12 3.47 -23.23
C GLY A 263 1.34 3.72 -24.12
N GLU A 264 2.25 4.60 -23.69
CA GLU A 264 3.46 5.00 -24.45
C GLU A 264 4.67 4.10 -24.15
N ARG A 265 4.54 3.17 -23.19
CA ARG A 265 5.59 2.22 -22.79
C ARG A 265 5.18 0.78 -23.02
N GLU A 266 6.13 -0.02 -23.53
CA GLU A 266 6.00 -1.47 -23.70
C GLU A 266 7.25 -2.17 -23.14
N ASP A 267 7.67 -1.79 -21.93
CA ASP A 267 8.90 -2.26 -21.28
C ASP A 267 8.63 -2.86 -19.88
N ALA A 268 9.71 -3.17 -19.16
CA ALA A 268 9.65 -3.73 -17.81
C ALA A 268 8.77 -2.93 -16.83
N PHE A 269 8.72 -1.59 -16.97
CA PHE A 269 7.88 -0.76 -16.11
C PHE A 269 6.39 -0.96 -16.41
N ALA A 270 6.00 -1.04 -17.69
CA ALA A 270 4.61 -1.31 -18.08
C ALA A 270 4.14 -2.67 -17.57
N ASP A 271 4.97 -3.70 -17.75
CA ASP A 271 4.70 -5.04 -17.24
C ASP A 271 4.59 -5.06 -15.71
N ALA A 272 5.52 -4.40 -15.01
CA ALA A 272 5.50 -4.33 -13.56
C ALA A 272 4.28 -3.56 -13.03
N VAL A 273 3.87 -2.46 -13.66
CA VAL A 273 2.65 -1.73 -13.30
C VAL A 273 1.41 -2.62 -13.50
N ALA A 274 1.31 -3.31 -14.64
CA ALA A 274 0.15 -4.14 -14.95
C ALA A 274 -0.01 -5.29 -13.94
N VAL A 275 1.06 -6.01 -13.56
CA VAL A 275 0.97 -7.09 -12.59
C VAL A 275 0.68 -6.58 -11.17
N ASN A 276 1.18 -5.40 -10.82
CA ASN A 276 0.85 -4.77 -9.54
C ASN A 276 -0.60 -4.29 -9.48
N ALA A 277 -1.17 -3.81 -10.59
CA ALA A 277 -2.60 -3.51 -10.68
C ALA A 277 -3.44 -4.78 -10.57
N ALA A 278 -3.05 -5.85 -11.29
CA ALA A 278 -3.72 -7.16 -11.22
C ALA A 278 -3.84 -7.69 -9.80
N LEU A 279 -2.82 -7.48 -8.97
CA LEU A 279 -2.84 -7.89 -7.56
C LEU A 279 -3.82 -7.09 -6.71
N ARG A 280 -4.03 -5.81 -6.99
CA ARG A 280 -5.04 -5.00 -6.32
C ARG A 280 -6.45 -5.45 -6.72
N ILE A 281 -6.66 -5.72 -8.00
CA ILE A 281 -7.92 -6.24 -8.55
C ILE A 281 -8.24 -7.62 -7.94
N TYR A 282 -7.25 -8.51 -7.91
CA TYR A 282 -7.38 -9.84 -7.28
C TYR A 282 -7.65 -9.74 -5.77
N ALA A 283 -6.96 -8.84 -5.07
CA ALA A 283 -7.10 -8.69 -3.62
C ALA A 283 -8.52 -8.33 -3.20
N ARG A 284 -9.24 -7.53 -4.00
CA ARG A 284 -10.62 -7.14 -3.74
C ARG A 284 -11.64 -8.12 -4.34
N GLU A 285 -11.18 -9.20 -4.97
CA GLU A 285 -12.02 -10.21 -5.64
C GLU A 285 -12.82 -9.66 -6.85
N ASP A 286 -12.36 -8.55 -7.44
CA ASP A 286 -12.90 -8.04 -8.72
C ASP A 286 -12.43 -8.89 -9.91
N ALA A 287 -11.48 -9.79 -9.69
CA ALA A 287 -11.07 -10.86 -10.60
C ALA A 287 -10.80 -12.15 -9.83
N ASP A 288 -11.19 -13.29 -10.41
CA ASP A 288 -11.05 -14.62 -9.81
C ASP A 288 -9.58 -15.11 -9.75
N SER A 289 -8.68 -14.48 -10.51
CA SER A 289 -7.25 -14.82 -10.55
C SER A 289 -6.39 -13.61 -10.93
N ILE A 290 -5.08 -13.71 -10.67
CA ILE A 290 -4.11 -12.69 -11.07
C ILE A 290 -4.06 -12.54 -12.60
N GLU A 291 -4.19 -13.64 -13.36
CA GLU A 291 -4.24 -13.62 -14.82
C GLU A 291 -5.45 -12.81 -15.33
N ALA A 292 -6.63 -13.02 -14.74
CA ALA A 292 -7.83 -12.27 -15.10
C ALA A 292 -7.67 -10.78 -14.72
N GLY A 293 -7.11 -10.49 -13.54
CA GLY A 293 -6.76 -9.13 -13.13
C GLY A 293 -5.75 -8.46 -14.06
N LEU A 294 -4.80 -9.23 -14.59
CA LEU A 294 -3.80 -8.73 -15.54
C LEU A 294 -4.42 -8.37 -16.91
N GLU A 295 -5.40 -9.15 -17.37
CA GLU A 295 -6.16 -8.82 -18.58
C GLU A 295 -6.91 -7.48 -18.39
N LEU A 296 -7.61 -7.31 -17.26
CA LEU A 296 -8.32 -6.06 -16.94
C LEU A 296 -7.35 -4.86 -16.83
N ALA A 297 -6.20 -5.06 -16.20
CA ALA A 297 -5.19 -4.01 -16.08
C ALA A 297 -4.64 -3.57 -17.44
N ARG A 298 -4.33 -4.50 -18.32
CA ARG A 298 -3.85 -4.20 -19.67
C ARG A 298 -4.92 -3.50 -20.51
N ASP A 299 -6.16 -3.97 -20.45
CA ASP A 299 -7.29 -3.35 -21.16
C ASP A 299 -7.46 -1.88 -20.71
N ALA A 300 -7.34 -1.57 -19.41
CA ALA A 300 -7.45 -0.22 -18.88
C ALA A 300 -6.30 0.72 -19.32
N ILE A 301 -5.11 0.16 -19.55
CA ILE A 301 -3.99 0.93 -20.14
C ILE A 301 -4.26 1.17 -21.63
N ASP A 302 -4.62 0.10 -22.37
CA ASP A 302 -4.74 0.12 -23.83
C ASP A 302 -5.91 1.00 -24.32
N ASP A 303 -7.01 1.07 -23.57
CA ASP A 303 -8.17 1.90 -23.92
C ASP A 303 -8.07 3.35 -23.43
N GLY A 304 -7.04 3.69 -22.65
CA GLY A 304 -6.75 5.02 -22.12
C GLY A 304 -7.56 5.39 -20.87
N SER A 305 -8.34 4.49 -20.29
CA SER A 305 -9.11 4.74 -19.06
C SER A 305 -8.19 4.98 -17.85
N ALA A 306 -7.03 4.32 -17.81
CA ALA A 306 -6.02 4.55 -16.78
C ALA A 306 -5.47 5.99 -16.79
N MET A 307 -5.23 6.56 -17.98
CA MET A 307 -4.79 7.98 -18.10
C MET A 307 -5.91 8.94 -17.69
N ALA A 308 -7.16 8.60 -17.99
CA ALA A 308 -8.31 9.41 -17.59
C ALA A 308 -8.45 9.51 -16.06
N VAL A 309 -8.07 8.47 -15.30
CA VAL A 309 -7.99 8.53 -13.82
C VAL A 309 -6.94 9.56 -13.38
N LEU A 310 -5.75 9.55 -13.97
CA LEU A 310 -4.70 10.53 -13.62
C LEU A 310 -5.14 11.96 -13.95
N ASP A 311 -5.78 12.17 -15.09
CA ASP A 311 -6.31 13.50 -15.47
C ASP A 311 -7.39 13.96 -14.46
N ALA A 312 -8.29 13.08 -14.04
CA ALA A 312 -9.28 13.38 -13.01
C ALA A 312 -8.65 13.73 -11.65
N LEU A 313 -7.57 13.02 -11.25
CA LEU A 313 -6.82 13.31 -10.04
C LEU A 313 -6.12 14.69 -10.07
N ARG A 314 -5.69 15.13 -11.25
CA ARG A 314 -5.09 16.47 -11.44
C ARG A 314 -6.11 17.60 -11.42
N ASP A 315 -7.33 17.29 -11.84
CA ASP A 315 -8.44 18.26 -11.90
C ASP A 315 -9.17 18.39 -10.55
N PHE A 316 -8.94 17.42 -9.63
CA PHE A 316 -9.52 17.41 -8.27
C PHE A 316 -8.89 18.49 -7.40
#